data_11ead9d072a7a7be766cb103801e0372
#
_entry.id   11ead9d072a7a7be766cb103801e0372
#
_cell.length_a   1.000
_cell.length_b   1.000
_cell.length_c   1.000
_cell.angle_alpha   90.00
_cell.angle_beta   90.00
_cell.angle_gamma   90.00
#
_symmetry.space_group_name_H-M   'P 1'
#
loop_
_entity.id
_entity.type
_entity.pdbx_description
1 polymer ?
#
loop_
_entity_poly.entity_id
_entity_poly.type
_entity_poly.pdbx_seq_one_letter_code
_entity_poly.pdbx_strand_id
1 'polypeptide(L)'
;MTQRAKDWWARGGIPTICWHTGADFFSGYPECRESELDWASAFVDGTEANRRLLDGLDHAVPELKRLPSDGVPALWRPFHEMDGGWFWWGRGGAANFVRLWRLMHDRYTHVHGLRNLIWVLGFSDATEDLRPWY
;
A
#
# COMPACT_ATOMS: atom_id res chain seq x y z
N MET A 1 -1.81 7.49 13.90
CA MET A 1 -0.61 6.98 13.20
C MET A 1 0.48 8.04 13.12
N THR A 2 0.23 9.18 12.54
CA THR A 2 1.22 10.25 12.27
C THR A 2 1.95 10.78 13.51
N GLN A 3 1.27 10.99 14.66
CA GLN A 3 1.94 11.48 15.86
C GLN A 3 3.03 10.51 16.35
N ARG A 4 2.76 9.20 16.37
CA ARG A 4 3.76 8.20 16.75
C ARG A 4 4.98 8.20 15.81
N ALA A 5 4.76 8.39 14.51
CA ALA A 5 5.84 8.48 13.53
C ALA A 5 6.73 9.72 13.79
N LYS A 6 6.11 10.87 14.08
CA LYS A 6 6.82 12.11 14.45
C LYS A 6 7.63 11.94 15.73
N ASP A 7 7.03 11.35 16.77
CA ASP A 7 7.70 11.11 18.05
C ASP A 7 8.90 10.17 17.89
N TRP A 8 8.78 9.17 17.00
CA TRP A 8 9.88 8.25 16.70
C TRP A 8 11.02 8.94 15.94
N TRP A 9 10.66 9.73 14.93
CA TRP A 9 11.62 10.55 14.19
C TRP A 9 12.39 11.52 15.09
N ALA A 10 11.70 12.20 16.00
CA ALA A 10 12.32 13.11 16.96
C ALA A 10 13.34 12.44 17.89
N ARG A 11 13.29 11.11 18.04
CA ARG A 11 14.25 10.29 18.79
C ARG A 11 15.38 9.73 17.91
N GLY A 12 15.44 10.12 16.63
CA GLY A 12 16.45 9.65 15.66
C GLY A 12 16.09 8.34 14.94
N GLY A 13 14.87 7.83 15.08
CA GLY A 13 14.41 6.62 14.40
C GLY A 13 13.62 6.93 13.13
N ILE A 14 13.72 6.08 12.09
CA ILE A 14 12.89 6.17 10.87
C ILE A 14 11.63 5.33 11.08
N PRO A 15 10.42 5.92 11.00
CA PRO A 15 9.18 5.17 11.18
C PRO A 15 8.92 4.24 10.00
N THR A 16 8.52 3.01 10.31
CA THR A 16 7.97 2.06 9.33
C THR A 16 6.46 2.02 9.48
N ILE A 17 5.75 2.21 8.37
CA ILE A 17 4.30 2.23 8.32
C ILE A 17 3.83 1.09 7.42
N CYS A 18 3.15 0.10 8.03
CA CYS A 18 2.43 -0.94 7.32
C CYS A 18 0.95 -0.57 7.19
N TRP A 19 0.33 -1.01 6.12
CA TRP A 19 -1.09 -0.77 5.90
C TRP A 19 -1.82 -2.10 5.69
N HIS A 20 -2.63 -2.48 6.68
CA HIS A 20 -3.58 -3.58 6.58
C HIS A 20 -4.95 -3.00 6.25
N THR A 21 -5.52 -3.41 5.15
CA THR A 21 -6.82 -2.94 4.68
C THR A 21 -7.57 -4.05 3.97
N GLY A 22 -8.90 -4.07 4.06
CA GLY A 22 -9.72 -4.87 3.16
C GLY A 22 -9.60 -4.39 1.71
N ALA A 23 -10.16 -5.12 0.78
CA ALA A 23 -10.20 -4.72 -0.63
C ALA A 23 -11.11 -3.52 -0.90
N ASP A 24 -11.86 -3.07 0.09
CA ASP A 24 -12.59 -1.81 0.12
C ASP A 24 -11.71 -0.61 0.49
N PHE A 25 -10.49 -0.85 1.01
CA PHE A 25 -9.51 0.14 1.49
C PHE A 25 -9.91 0.93 2.73
N PHE A 26 -11.02 0.61 3.36
CA PHE A 26 -11.55 1.32 4.55
C PHE A 26 -11.60 0.43 5.79
N SER A 27 -11.87 -0.85 5.62
CA SER A 27 -11.82 -1.85 6.69
C SER A 27 -10.38 -2.24 7.00
N GLY A 28 -10.19 -2.86 8.16
CA GLY A 28 -8.87 -3.27 8.63
C GLY A 28 -8.68 -4.78 8.63
N TYR A 29 -8.06 -5.26 9.67
CA TYR A 29 -7.97 -6.68 9.97
C TYR A 29 -9.25 -7.14 10.71
N PRO A 30 -9.92 -8.26 10.36
CA PRO A 30 -9.46 -9.36 9.50
C PRO A 30 -9.76 -9.23 7.99
N GLU A 31 -10.45 -8.19 7.55
CA GLU A 31 -10.93 -8.03 6.17
C GLU A 31 -9.80 -8.07 5.12
N CYS A 32 -8.56 -7.76 5.52
CA CYS A 32 -7.41 -7.93 4.65
C CYS A 32 -7.19 -9.40 4.21
N ARG A 33 -7.73 -10.35 4.96
CA ARG A 33 -7.67 -11.79 4.65
C ARG A 33 -8.95 -12.34 4.04
N GLU A 34 -10.08 -11.70 4.27
CA GLU A 34 -11.40 -12.21 3.91
C GLU A 34 -11.99 -11.58 2.65
N SER A 35 -11.64 -10.30 2.39
CA SER A 35 -12.15 -9.59 1.22
C SER A 35 -11.41 -9.95 -0.06
N GLU A 36 -11.99 -9.56 -1.20
CA GLU A 36 -11.42 -9.78 -2.52
C GLU A 36 -11.58 -8.54 -3.41
N LEU A 37 -10.61 -8.29 -4.29
CA LEU A 37 -10.68 -7.27 -5.31
C LEU A 37 -11.16 -7.89 -6.63
N ASP A 38 -12.05 -7.20 -7.33
CA ASP A 38 -12.37 -7.53 -8.72
C ASP A 38 -11.21 -7.13 -9.63
N TRP A 39 -10.22 -8.02 -9.75
CA TRP A 39 -9.02 -7.78 -10.54
C TRP A 39 -9.30 -7.53 -12.03
N ALA A 40 -10.39 -8.09 -12.57
CA ALA A 40 -10.74 -7.93 -13.97
C ALA A 40 -11.16 -6.51 -14.30
N SER A 41 -11.93 -5.89 -13.41
CA SER A 41 -12.54 -4.56 -13.64
C SER A 41 -11.77 -3.43 -12.94
N ALA A 42 -11.04 -3.72 -11.86
CA ALA A 42 -10.38 -2.70 -11.04
C ALA A 42 -9.34 -1.87 -11.79
N PHE A 43 -8.76 -2.41 -12.85
CA PHE A 43 -7.79 -1.71 -13.70
C PHE A 43 -8.34 -1.28 -15.06
N VAL A 44 -9.66 -1.30 -15.22
CA VAL A 44 -10.32 -0.81 -16.44
C VAL A 44 -10.88 0.57 -16.18
N ASP A 45 -10.34 1.58 -16.85
CA ASP A 45 -10.71 2.97 -16.66
C ASP A 45 -12.21 3.19 -16.83
N GLY A 46 -12.78 4.02 -15.94
CA GLY A 46 -14.20 4.39 -15.97
C GLY A 46 -15.16 3.35 -15.38
N THR A 47 -14.70 2.16 -15.01
CA THR A 47 -15.54 1.20 -14.27
C THR A 47 -15.77 1.66 -12.83
N GLU A 48 -16.82 1.15 -12.21
CA GLU A 48 -17.07 1.41 -10.79
C GLU A 48 -15.96 0.80 -9.92
N ALA A 49 -15.49 -0.39 -10.27
CA ALA A 49 -14.39 -1.05 -9.56
C ALA A 49 -13.10 -0.24 -9.64
N ASN A 50 -12.80 0.37 -10.80
CA ASN A 50 -11.64 1.25 -10.95
C ASN A 50 -11.77 2.51 -10.10
N ARG A 51 -12.93 3.17 -10.10
CA ARG A 51 -13.14 4.34 -9.23
C ARG A 51 -12.96 3.98 -7.76
N ARG A 52 -13.54 2.87 -7.30
CA ARG A 52 -13.37 2.38 -5.92
C ARG A 52 -11.91 2.09 -5.56
N LEU A 53 -11.16 1.47 -6.49
CA LEU A 53 -9.73 1.23 -6.31
C LEU A 53 -8.97 2.55 -6.12
N LEU A 54 -9.19 3.54 -6.99
CA LEU A 54 -8.49 4.82 -6.92
C LEU A 54 -8.84 5.60 -5.64
N ASP A 55 -10.11 5.68 -5.30
CA ASP A 55 -10.59 6.33 -4.07
C ASP A 55 -10.04 5.63 -2.83
N GLY A 56 -10.01 4.30 -2.87
CA GLY A 56 -9.47 3.48 -1.80
C GLY A 56 -7.98 3.69 -1.60
N LEU A 57 -7.19 3.71 -2.67
CA LEU A 57 -5.76 4.02 -2.58
C LEU A 57 -5.53 5.41 -1.98
N ASP A 58 -6.37 6.39 -2.30
CA ASP A 58 -6.24 7.74 -1.78
C ASP A 58 -6.62 7.87 -0.30
N HIS A 59 -7.27 6.88 0.28
CA HIS A 59 -7.72 6.93 1.67
C HIS A 59 -6.59 7.16 2.68
N ALA A 60 -5.40 6.60 2.44
CA ALA A 60 -4.25 6.79 3.32
C ALA A 60 -3.51 8.14 3.10
N VAL A 61 -3.75 8.80 1.98
CA VAL A 61 -3.00 10.00 1.57
C VAL A 61 -3.11 11.17 2.55
N PRO A 62 -4.30 11.53 3.10
CA PRO A 62 -4.41 12.64 4.04
C PRO A 62 -3.54 12.45 5.28
N GLU A 63 -3.45 11.23 5.81
CA GLU A 63 -2.59 10.93 6.95
C GLU A 63 -1.09 11.01 6.59
N LEU A 64 -0.72 10.48 5.44
CA LEU A 64 0.67 10.51 4.99
C LEU A 64 1.15 11.92 4.69
N LYS A 65 0.28 12.80 4.17
CA LYS A 65 0.59 14.23 3.90
C LYS A 65 0.91 15.04 5.15
N ARG A 66 0.61 14.56 6.34
CA ARG A 66 0.98 15.22 7.60
C ARG A 66 2.45 15.03 7.97
N LEU A 67 3.15 14.05 7.40
CA LEU A 67 4.55 13.77 7.71
C LEU A 67 5.53 14.74 7.05
N PRO A 68 5.40 15.09 5.75
CA PRO A 68 6.33 15.98 5.05
C PRO A 68 6.44 17.37 5.64
N SER A 69 5.34 17.91 6.22
CA SER A 69 5.33 19.25 6.82
C SER A 69 6.34 19.39 7.96
N ASP A 70 6.68 18.27 8.61
CA ASP A 70 7.66 18.22 9.71
C ASP A 70 8.98 17.54 9.28
N GLY A 71 9.19 17.34 7.98
CA GLY A 71 10.40 16.73 7.44
C GLY A 71 10.56 15.23 7.79
N VAL A 72 9.49 14.53 8.15
CA VAL A 72 9.54 13.14 8.61
C VAL A 72 9.51 12.19 7.41
N PRO A 73 10.60 11.45 7.12
CA PRO A 73 10.56 10.36 6.16
C PRO A 73 9.83 9.15 6.76
N ALA A 74 9.28 8.29 5.91
CA ALA A 74 8.69 7.05 6.36
C ALA A 74 9.04 5.89 5.43
N LEU A 75 9.38 4.75 6.00
CA LEU A 75 9.40 3.48 5.31
C LEU A 75 7.95 3.07 5.09
N TRP A 76 7.45 3.23 3.87
CA TRP A 76 6.09 2.87 3.49
C TRP A 76 6.08 1.44 2.97
N ARG A 77 5.45 0.54 3.74
CA ARG A 77 5.40 -0.90 3.50
C ARG A 77 3.95 -1.37 3.37
N PRO A 78 3.23 -0.92 2.31
CA PRO A 78 1.88 -1.39 2.02
C PRO A 78 1.94 -2.80 1.44
N PHE A 79 0.82 -3.52 1.48
CA PHE A 79 0.63 -4.79 0.76
C PHE A 79 1.78 -5.79 0.95
N HIS A 80 2.34 -5.85 2.16
CA HIS A 80 3.44 -6.75 2.49
C HIS A 80 2.99 -8.23 2.45
N GLU A 81 3.95 -9.14 2.39
CA GLU A 81 3.71 -10.59 2.37
C GLU A 81 2.78 -11.02 1.22
N MET A 82 2.91 -10.37 0.06
CA MET A 82 2.09 -10.60 -1.12
C MET A 82 2.26 -12.01 -1.70
N ASP A 83 3.42 -12.61 -1.48
CA ASP A 83 3.80 -13.96 -1.90
C ASP A 83 3.14 -15.06 -1.06
N GLY A 84 2.66 -14.75 0.15
CA GLY A 84 2.09 -15.72 1.08
C GLY A 84 0.65 -16.17 0.76
N GLY A 85 -0.08 -15.45 -0.11
CA GLY A 85 -1.42 -15.84 -0.57
C GLY A 85 -2.56 -15.67 0.45
N TRP A 86 -2.28 -15.26 1.68
CA TRP A 86 -3.32 -15.08 2.73
C TRP A 86 -3.98 -13.72 2.74
N PHE A 87 -3.41 -12.71 2.08
CA PHE A 87 -4.01 -11.40 1.92
C PHE A 87 -4.60 -11.21 0.53
N TRP A 88 -5.67 -10.41 0.42
CA TRP A 88 -6.34 -10.18 -0.86
C TRP A 88 -5.38 -9.64 -1.93
N TRP A 89 -4.43 -8.80 -1.56
CA TRP A 89 -3.48 -8.20 -2.51
C TRP A 89 -2.48 -9.19 -3.12
N GLY A 90 -2.27 -10.35 -2.49
CA GLY A 90 -1.44 -11.44 -3.05
C GLY A 90 -2.24 -12.46 -3.86
N ARG A 91 -3.54 -12.64 -3.55
CA ARG A 91 -4.38 -13.66 -4.21
C ARG A 91 -4.65 -13.43 -5.68
N GLY A 92 -4.51 -12.17 -6.16
CA GLY A 92 -4.58 -11.85 -7.58
C GLY A 92 -3.39 -12.32 -8.41
N GLY A 93 -2.36 -12.86 -7.76
CA GLY A 93 -1.11 -13.29 -8.40
C GLY A 93 -0.13 -12.13 -8.66
N ALA A 94 1.10 -12.49 -8.96
CA ALA A 94 2.21 -11.55 -9.07
C ALA A 94 1.99 -10.40 -10.08
N ALA A 95 1.48 -10.71 -11.26
CA ALA A 95 1.24 -9.70 -12.30
C ALA A 95 0.23 -8.62 -11.85
N ASN A 96 -0.85 -9.02 -11.20
CA ASN A 96 -1.84 -8.09 -10.67
C ASN A 96 -1.31 -7.30 -9.48
N PHE A 97 -0.53 -7.95 -8.61
CA PHE A 97 0.16 -7.26 -7.52
C PHE A 97 1.09 -6.16 -8.03
N VAL A 98 1.93 -6.46 -9.04
CA VAL A 98 2.84 -5.46 -9.64
C VAL A 98 2.06 -4.28 -10.23
N ARG A 99 0.90 -4.53 -10.87
CA ARG A 99 0.02 -3.45 -11.36
C ARG A 99 -0.51 -2.59 -10.21
N LEU A 100 -1.00 -3.21 -9.14
CA LEU A 100 -1.50 -2.52 -7.95
C LEU A 100 -0.41 -1.66 -7.30
N TRP A 101 0.78 -2.25 -7.12
CA TRP A 101 1.93 -1.56 -6.54
C TRP A 101 2.37 -0.34 -7.34
N ARG A 102 2.52 -0.50 -8.66
CA ARG A 102 2.91 0.60 -9.56
C ARG A 102 1.85 1.69 -9.59
N LEU A 103 0.57 1.33 -9.67
CA LEU A 103 -0.53 2.29 -9.63
C LEU A 103 -0.49 3.12 -8.34
N MET A 104 -0.33 2.48 -7.18
CA MET A 104 -0.20 3.19 -5.90
C MET A 104 1.03 4.10 -5.88
N HIS A 105 2.19 3.58 -6.28
CA HIS A 105 3.43 4.35 -6.32
C HIS A 105 3.29 5.61 -7.18
N ASP A 106 2.82 5.45 -8.41
CA ASP A 106 2.67 6.56 -9.36
C ASP A 106 1.65 7.59 -8.86
N ARG A 107 0.54 7.10 -8.31
CA ARG A 107 -0.49 7.95 -7.76
C ARG A 107 0.02 8.77 -6.56
N TYR A 108 0.69 8.14 -5.62
CA TYR A 108 1.24 8.80 -4.43
C TYR A 108 2.34 9.79 -4.79
N THR A 109 3.23 9.43 -5.71
CA THR A 109 4.37 10.25 -6.11
C THR A 109 3.98 11.39 -7.05
N HIS A 110 3.22 11.09 -8.09
CA HIS A 110 2.96 12.04 -9.18
C HIS A 110 1.63 12.79 -9.03
N VAL A 111 0.57 12.16 -8.52
CA VAL A 111 -0.71 12.82 -8.34
C VAL A 111 -0.77 13.56 -7.00
N HIS A 112 -0.32 12.90 -5.91
CA HIS A 112 -0.41 13.46 -4.57
C HIS A 112 0.85 14.17 -4.08
N GLY A 113 1.98 14.00 -4.79
CA GLY A 113 3.24 14.68 -4.49
C GLY A 113 3.92 14.22 -3.20
N LEU A 114 3.68 13.00 -2.75
CA LEU A 114 4.33 12.42 -1.57
C LEU A 114 5.78 12.05 -1.90
N ARG A 115 6.74 12.82 -1.40
CA ARG A 115 8.18 12.64 -1.68
C ARG A 115 9.01 12.19 -0.48
N ASN A 116 8.35 11.95 0.64
CA ASN A 116 8.97 11.55 1.90
C ASN A 116 8.82 10.04 2.18
N LEU A 117 8.28 9.28 1.23
CA LEU A 117 8.08 7.85 1.36
C LEU A 117 9.27 7.08 0.76
N ILE A 118 9.83 6.20 1.55
CA ILE A 118 10.78 5.17 1.11
C ILE A 118 9.98 3.89 0.92
N TRP A 119 9.81 3.47 -0.31
CA TRP A 119 8.96 2.33 -0.67
C TRP A 119 9.63 1.00 -0.34
N VAL A 120 8.94 0.13 0.38
CA VAL A 120 9.47 -1.14 0.87
C VAL A 120 8.57 -2.30 0.43
N LEU A 121 9.08 -3.16 -0.43
CA LEU A 121 8.50 -4.47 -0.70
C LEU A 121 8.83 -5.41 0.47
N GLY A 122 7.82 -6.03 1.06
CA GLY A 122 7.99 -6.94 2.19
C GLY A 122 7.48 -8.33 1.86
N PHE A 123 8.37 -9.24 1.53
CA PHE A 123 8.07 -10.64 1.27
C PHE A 123 7.83 -11.41 2.57
N SER A 124 7.11 -12.55 2.48
CA SER A 124 6.84 -13.44 3.61
C SER A 124 7.95 -14.48 3.80
N ASP A 125 8.38 -15.10 2.71
CA ASP A 125 9.40 -16.14 2.69
C ASP A 125 10.21 -16.05 1.40
N ALA A 126 11.53 -16.18 1.53
CA ALA A 126 12.46 -16.12 0.40
C ALA A 126 12.75 -17.51 -0.21
N THR A 127 11.94 -18.52 0.08
CA THR A 127 12.17 -19.89 -0.42
C THR A 127 11.75 -20.09 -1.87
N GLU A 128 10.91 -19.18 -2.42
CA GLU A 128 10.43 -19.24 -3.80
C GLU A 128 11.12 -18.18 -4.69
N ASP A 129 10.89 -18.30 -6.01
CA ASP A 129 11.35 -17.29 -6.96
C ASP A 129 10.51 -16.02 -6.83
N LEU A 130 11.07 -15.00 -6.21
CA LEU A 130 10.39 -13.73 -5.97
C LEU A 130 10.41 -12.77 -7.16
N ARG A 131 11.17 -13.07 -8.24
CA ARG A 131 11.29 -12.19 -9.43
C ARG A 131 9.98 -11.79 -10.08
N PRO A 132 8.92 -12.63 -10.11
CA PRO A 132 7.65 -12.22 -10.69
C PRO A 132 6.93 -11.08 -9.96
N TRP A 133 7.31 -10.79 -8.70
CA TRP A 133 6.61 -9.85 -7.81
C TRP A 133 7.15 -8.42 -7.83
N TYR A 134 8.13 -8.10 -8.68
CA TYR A 134 8.71 -6.75 -8.79
C TYR A 134 9.19 -6.38 -10.20
#